data_b1a68ce5ad619718ac620442ec3384d6
#
_entry.id   b1a68ce5ad619718ac620442ec3384d6
#
_cell.length_a   1.000
_cell.length_b   1.000
_cell.length_c   1.000
_cell.angle_alpha   90.00
_cell.angle_beta   90.00
_cell.angle_gamma   90.00
#
_symmetry.space_group_name_H-M   'P 1'
#
loop_
_entity.id
_entity.type
_entity.pdbx_description
1 polymer ?
#
loop_
_entity_poly.entity_id
_entity_poly.type
_entity_poly.pdbx_seq_one_letter_code
_entity_poly.pdbx_strand_id
1 'polypeptide(L)'
;MSNYLVVGLGRFGRSVAKTLYKNGKTVLALEQNEELVQQAIEYQIVDEAIILDVTDEKSLKKIVKDNFDTAIVCIGSDMQSSILVTLILKEIGVENIICKATNQIQGKVLEKVGATTVVYP
;
A
#
# COMPACT_ATOMS: atom_id res chain seq x y z
N MET A 1 -18.23 4.12 4.17
CA MET A 1 -17.27 4.61 3.18
C MET A 1 -16.03 3.76 3.20
N SER A 2 -15.57 3.33 2.03
CA SER A 2 -14.38 2.50 1.94
C SER A 2 -13.13 3.36 1.88
N ASN A 3 -12.24 3.19 2.85
CA ASN A 3 -10.96 3.85 2.89
C ASN A 3 -9.89 2.87 2.43
N TYR A 4 -9.11 3.28 1.46
CA TYR A 4 -8.06 2.46 0.86
C TYR A 4 -6.70 3.02 1.21
N LEU A 5 -5.81 2.15 1.64
CA LEU A 5 -4.42 2.50 1.89
C LEU A 5 -3.58 1.98 0.72
N VAL A 6 -2.83 2.86 0.06
CA VAL A 6 -1.93 2.46 -1.01
C VAL A 6 -0.50 2.67 -0.51
N VAL A 7 0.26 1.59 -0.39
CA VAL A 7 1.63 1.64 0.10
C VAL A 7 2.56 1.53 -1.09
N GLY A 8 3.22 2.65 -1.41
CA GLY A 8 4.09 2.75 -2.57
C GLY A 8 3.42 3.45 -3.74
N LEU A 9 4.09 4.47 -4.28
CA LEU A 9 3.58 5.26 -5.40
C LEU A 9 4.47 5.17 -6.64
N GLY A 10 5.06 3.99 -6.86
CA GLY A 10 5.70 3.70 -8.12
C GLY A 10 4.65 3.59 -9.23
N ARG A 11 5.05 3.08 -10.37
CA ARG A 11 4.15 3.02 -11.54
C ARG A 11 2.83 2.32 -11.23
N PHE A 12 2.91 1.14 -10.63
CA PHE A 12 1.71 0.37 -10.32
C PHE A 12 0.86 1.05 -9.24
N GLY A 13 1.50 1.51 -8.17
CA GLY A 13 0.79 2.17 -7.06
C GLY A 13 0.07 3.43 -7.49
N ARG A 14 0.69 4.24 -8.35
CA ARG A 14 0.04 5.44 -8.88
C ARG A 14 -1.18 5.08 -9.71
N SER A 15 -1.08 4.06 -10.53
CA SER A 15 -2.20 3.60 -11.36
C SER A 15 -3.37 3.13 -10.51
N VAL A 16 -3.08 2.35 -9.48
CA VAL A 16 -4.10 1.86 -8.55
C VAL A 16 -4.75 3.01 -7.80
N ALA A 17 -3.94 3.92 -7.25
CA ALA A 17 -4.46 5.06 -6.50
C ALA A 17 -5.37 5.92 -7.38
N LYS A 18 -4.93 6.21 -8.59
CA LYS A 18 -5.70 7.02 -9.54
C LYS A 18 -7.05 6.37 -9.86
N THR A 19 -7.05 5.07 -10.11
CA THR A 19 -8.28 4.34 -10.43
C THR A 19 -9.26 4.37 -9.26
N LEU A 20 -8.78 4.12 -8.05
CA LEU A 20 -9.62 4.16 -6.86
C LEU A 20 -10.19 5.56 -6.63
N TYR A 21 -9.35 6.56 -6.75
CA TYR A 21 -9.76 7.94 -6.53
C TYR A 21 -10.84 8.37 -7.53
N LYS A 22 -10.66 8.01 -8.80
CA LYS A 22 -11.63 8.33 -9.86
C LYS A 22 -12.97 7.64 -9.66
N ASN A 23 -12.96 6.49 -8.97
CA ASN A 23 -14.17 5.74 -8.69
C ASN A 23 -14.81 6.14 -7.35
N GLY A 24 -14.41 7.26 -6.80
CA GLY A 24 -15.04 7.82 -5.61
C GLY A 24 -14.59 7.20 -4.29
N LYS A 25 -13.50 6.43 -4.31
CA LYS A 25 -12.96 5.84 -3.08
C LYS A 25 -12.06 6.85 -2.37
N THR A 26 -11.98 6.74 -1.06
CA THR A 26 -11.05 7.54 -0.27
C THR A 26 -9.70 6.86 -0.23
N VAL A 27 -8.66 7.55 -0.68
CA VAL A 27 -7.32 6.99 -0.85
C VAL A 27 -6.30 7.76 -0.02
N LEU A 28 -5.61 7.05 0.87
CA LEU A 28 -4.41 7.54 1.54
C LEU A 28 -3.23 6.77 0.98
N ALA A 29 -2.21 7.50 0.53
CA ALA A 29 -0.99 6.88 0.01
C ALA A 29 0.18 7.12 0.96
N LEU A 30 1.04 6.12 1.11
CA LEU A 30 2.28 6.21 1.87
C LEU A 30 3.42 5.96 0.91
N GLU A 31 4.41 6.85 0.90
CA GLU A 31 5.53 6.76 -0.02
C GLU A 31 6.75 7.44 0.58
N GLN A 32 7.90 6.83 0.43
CA GLN A 32 9.15 7.34 0.98
C GLN A 32 9.73 8.48 0.14
N ASN A 33 9.54 8.41 -1.18
CA ASN A 33 10.09 9.40 -2.11
C ASN A 33 9.21 10.64 -2.13
N GLU A 34 9.79 11.75 -1.66
CA GLU A 34 9.07 13.02 -1.55
C GLU A 34 8.50 13.50 -2.88
N GLU A 35 9.28 13.32 -3.96
CA GLU A 35 8.85 13.76 -5.29
C GLU A 35 7.61 13.01 -5.75
N LEU A 36 7.54 11.72 -5.50
CA LEU A 36 6.36 10.92 -5.86
C LEU A 36 5.14 11.32 -5.04
N VAL A 37 5.34 11.67 -3.77
CA VAL A 37 4.25 12.16 -2.93
C VAL A 37 3.71 13.49 -3.48
N GLN A 38 4.62 14.41 -3.81
CA GLN A 38 4.22 15.71 -4.36
C GLN A 38 3.47 15.57 -5.68
N GLN A 39 3.92 14.66 -6.55
CA GLN A 39 3.23 14.41 -7.82
C GLN A 39 1.82 13.87 -7.59
N ALA A 40 1.65 12.96 -6.65
CA ALA A 40 0.34 12.40 -6.36
C ALA A 40 -0.64 13.46 -5.87
N ILE A 41 -0.17 14.39 -5.06
CA ILE A 41 -0.98 15.50 -4.57
C ILE A 41 -1.28 16.47 -5.70
N GLU A 42 -0.28 16.84 -6.48
CA GLU A 42 -0.41 17.79 -7.57
C GLU A 42 -1.37 17.30 -8.65
N TYR A 43 -1.27 16.04 -9.02
CA TYR A 43 -2.15 15.47 -10.05
C TYR A 43 -3.49 14.99 -9.49
N GLN A 44 -3.72 15.19 -8.19
CA GLN A 44 -5.00 14.89 -7.55
C GLN A 44 -5.45 13.45 -7.78
N ILE A 45 -4.54 12.51 -7.50
CA ILE A 45 -4.85 11.08 -7.62
C ILE A 45 -5.06 10.40 -6.28
N VAL A 46 -4.98 11.15 -5.19
CA VAL A 46 -5.19 10.65 -3.83
C VAL A 46 -5.89 11.74 -3.01
N ASP A 47 -6.55 11.34 -1.95
CA ASP A 47 -7.10 12.29 -0.98
C ASP A 47 -5.99 12.85 -0.10
N GLU A 48 -5.05 11.98 0.27
CA GLU A 48 -3.93 12.36 1.11
C GLU A 48 -2.73 11.47 0.78
N ALA A 49 -1.54 12.05 0.83
CA ALA A 49 -0.30 11.30 0.66
C ALA A 49 0.69 11.74 1.72
N ILE A 50 1.36 10.79 2.34
CA ILE A 50 2.28 11.04 3.44
C ILE A 50 3.66 10.50 3.07
N ILE A 51 4.69 11.32 3.31
CA ILE A 51 6.08 10.89 3.17
C ILE A 51 6.42 10.06 4.39
N LEU A 52 6.72 8.78 4.16
CA LEU A 52 6.94 7.86 5.27
C LEU A 52 7.83 6.70 4.83
N ASP A 53 8.76 6.33 5.72
CA ASP A 53 9.45 5.05 5.57
C ASP A 53 8.49 3.98 6.08
N VAL A 54 7.90 3.23 5.15
CA VAL A 54 6.86 2.27 5.47
C VAL A 54 7.36 1.05 6.26
N THR A 55 8.69 0.89 6.35
CA THR A 55 9.27 -0.15 7.20
C THR A 55 9.38 0.27 8.65
N ASP A 56 9.08 1.51 8.96
CA ASP A 56 9.01 1.98 10.34
C ASP A 56 7.69 1.50 10.94
N GLU A 57 7.77 0.40 11.67
CA GLU A 57 6.60 -0.29 12.21
C GLU A 57 5.75 0.62 13.09
N LYS A 58 6.38 1.41 13.93
CA LYS A 58 5.69 2.30 14.87
C LYS A 58 4.85 3.35 14.14
N SER A 59 5.46 3.98 13.13
CA SER A 59 4.76 4.98 12.33
C SER A 59 3.63 4.37 11.53
N LEU A 60 3.87 3.20 10.95
CA LEU A 60 2.86 2.52 10.15
C LEU A 60 1.65 2.12 11.01
N LYS A 61 1.90 1.57 12.19
CA LYS A 61 0.82 1.20 13.12
C LYS A 61 0.00 2.42 13.53
N LYS A 62 0.68 3.53 13.78
CA LYS A 62 0.02 4.76 14.21
C LYS A 62 -0.92 5.32 13.16
N ILE A 63 -0.51 5.27 11.90
CA ILE A 63 -1.32 5.79 10.79
C ILE A 63 -2.47 4.86 10.45
N VAL A 64 -2.20 3.57 10.38
CA VAL A 64 -3.18 2.59 9.92
C VAL A 64 -4.25 2.33 10.98
N LYS A 65 -3.85 1.90 12.18
CA LYS A 65 -4.80 1.53 13.25
C LYS A 65 -5.97 0.74 12.67
N ASP A 66 -7.20 1.17 12.93
CA ASP A 66 -8.43 0.57 12.40
C ASP A 66 -9.13 1.50 11.41
N ASN A 67 -8.33 2.34 10.72
CA ASN A 67 -8.86 3.31 9.76
C ASN A 67 -9.08 2.75 8.37
N PHE A 68 -8.50 1.61 8.07
CA PHE A 68 -8.52 1.03 6.72
C PHE A 68 -8.91 -0.44 6.77
N ASP A 69 -9.87 -0.82 5.94
CA ASP A 69 -10.24 -2.22 5.77
C ASP A 69 -9.50 -2.87 4.59
N THR A 70 -8.92 -2.06 3.70
CA THR A 70 -8.18 -2.55 2.55
C THR A 70 -6.87 -1.79 2.38
N ALA A 71 -5.79 -2.54 2.25
CA ALA A 71 -4.47 -1.99 1.97
C ALA A 71 -3.91 -2.67 0.73
N ILE A 72 -3.29 -1.88 -0.15
CA ILE A 72 -2.67 -2.39 -1.37
C ILE A 72 -1.18 -2.09 -1.29
N VAL A 73 -0.38 -3.15 -1.21
CA VAL A 73 1.08 -3.04 -1.06
C VAL A 73 1.69 -3.10 -2.46
N CYS A 74 2.20 -1.96 -2.90
CA CYS A 74 2.71 -1.75 -4.26
C CYS A 74 4.20 -1.47 -4.28
N ILE A 75 4.95 -2.04 -3.35
CA ILE A 75 6.41 -1.84 -3.28
C ILE A 75 7.04 -2.76 -4.32
N GLY A 76 7.65 -2.16 -5.35
CA GLY A 76 8.02 -2.92 -6.54
C GLY A 76 9.27 -3.75 -6.44
N SER A 77 10.36 -3.18 -5.94
CA SER A 77 11.69 -3.77 -6.09
C SER A 77 12.26 -4.38 -4.81
N ASP A 78 11.70 -4.07 -3.66
CA ASP A 78 12.23 -4.53 -2.38
C ASP A 78 11.28 -5.53 -1.73
N MET A 79 11.63 -6.82 -1.91
CA MET A 79 10.81 -7.90 -1.35
C MET A 79 10.79 -7.89 0.16
N GLN A 80 11.90 -7.54 0.80
CA GLN A 80 11.97 -7.49 2.26
C GLN A 80 10.97 -6.46 2.81
N SER A 81 10.92 -5.29 2.20
CA SER A 81 9.98 -4.25 2.61
C SER A 81 8.53 -4.69 2.39
N SER A 82 8.25 -5.32 1.25
CA SER A 82 6.91 -5.84 0.97
C SER A 82 6.46 -6.86 2.01
N ILE A 83 7.34 -7.77 2.38
CA ILE A 83 7.04 -8.81 3.37
C ILE A 83 6.80 -8.15 4.74
N LEU A 84 7.68 -7.26 5.14
CA LEU A 84 7.58 -6.61 6.45
C LEU A 84 6.30 -5.80 6.56
N VAL A 85 5.99 -4.99 5.55
CA VAL A 85 4.77 -4.17 5.55
C VAL A 85 3.53 -5.07 5.60
N THR A 86 3.51 -6.14 4.82
CA THR A 86 2.39 -7.07 4.80
C THR A 86 2.18 -7.70 6.18
N LEU A 87 3.27 -8.11 6.82
CA LEU A 87 3.22 -8.69 8.16
C LEU A 87 2.67 -7.68 9.18
N ILE A 88 3.15 -6.45 9.12
CA ILE A 88 2.67 -5.40 10.03
C ILE A 88 1.18 -5.13 9.82
N LEU A 89 0.74 -5.03 8.57
CA LEU A 89 -0.67 -4.81 8.27
C LEU A 89 -1.54 -5.96 8.78
N LYS A 90 -1.04 -7.18 8.65
CA LYS A 90 -1.74 -8.34 9.18
C LYS A 90 -1.86 -8.29 10.69
N GLU A 91 -0.79 -7.91 11.39
CA GLU A 91 -0.78 -7.77 12.84
C GLU A 91 -1.74 -6.68 13.32
N ILE A 92 -1.83 -5.58 12.57
CA ILE A 92 -2.76 -4.50 12.90
C ILE A 92 -4.22 -4.96 12.76
N GLY A 93 -4.47 -5.92 11.86
CA GLY A 93 -5.81 -6.44 11.64
C GLY A 93 -6.49 -5.90 10.40
N VAL A 94 -5.73 -5.40 9.42
CA VAL A 94 -6.32 -4.97 8.15
C VAL A 94 -6.92 -6.20 7.48
N GLU A 95 -8.19 -6.11 7.12
CA GLU A 95 -8.96 -7.24 6.64
C GLU A 95 -8.53 -7.71 5.25
N ASN A 96 -8.35 -6.77 4.34
CA ASN A 96 -7.97 -7.08 2.96
C ASN A 96 -6.60 -6.52 2.66
N ILE A 97 -5.64 -7.39 2.41
CA ILE A 97 -4.26 -7.01 2.10
C ILE A 97 -3.94 -7.53 0.72
N ILE A 98 -3.85 -6.64 -0.25
CA ILE A 98 -3.57 -6.97 -1.64
C ILE A 98 -2.12 -6.62 -1.92
N CYS A 99 -1.34 -7.58 -2.37
CA CYS A 99 0.08 -7.38 -2.61
C CYS A 99 0.45 -7.58 -4.07
N LYS A 100 1.29 -6.71 -4.58
CA LYS A 100 1.91 -6.87 -5.88
C LYS A 100 3.07 -7.85 -5.75
N ALA A 101 3.15 -8.81 -6.66
CA ALA A 101 4.27 -9.75 -6.74
C ALA A 101 4.79 -9.80 -8.17
N THR A 102 6.08 -10.06 -8.33
CA THR A 102 6.71 -10.17 -9.65
C THR A 102 6.81 -11.60 -10.13
N ASN A 103 6.71 -12.57 -9.22
CA ASN A 103 6.76 -13.98 -9.57
C ASN A 103 6.00 -14.81 -8.54
N GLN A 104 5.81 -16.09 -8.87
CA GLN A 104 5.00 -16.98 -8.02
C GLN A 104 5.63 -17.26 -6.66
N ILE A 105 6.96 -17.32 -6.60
CA ILE A 105 7.65 -17.56 -5.32
C ILE A 105 7.40 -16.40 -4.38
N GLN A 106 7.56 -15.17 -4.87
CA GLN A 106 7.30 -13.98 -4.08
C GLN A 106 5.84 -13.94 -3.62
N GLY A 107 4.91 -14.23 -4.54
CA GLY A 107 3.49 -14.26 -4.21
C GLY A 107 3.16 -15.26 -3.12
N LYS A 108 3.78 -16.43 -3.18
CA LYS A 108 3.56 -17.48 -2.17
C LYS A 108 4.02 -17.03 -0.79
N VAL A 109 5.19 -16.38 -0.72
CA VAL A 109 5.69 -15.85 0.55
C VAL A 109 4.74 -14.79 1.10
N LEU A 110 4.29 -13.88 0.24
CA LEU A 110 3.36 -12.83 0.67
C LEU A 110 2.05 -13.41 1.20
N GLU A 111 1.51 -14.42 0.55
CA GLU A 111 0.31 -15.09 1.06
C GLU A 111 0.54 -15.72 2.43
N LYS A 112 1.69 -16.33 2.63
CA LYS A 112 2.04 -16.97 3.90
C LYS A 112 2.15 -15.96 5.05
N VAL A 113 2.62 -14.74 4.77
CA VAL A 113 2.78 -13.74 5.83
C VAL A 113 1.55 -12.86 6.03
N GLY A 114 0.53 -12.99 5.19
CA GLY A 114 -0.72 -12.31 5.47
C GLY A 114 -1.47 -11.69 4.31
N ALA A 115 -0.93 -11.72 3.08
CA ALA A 115 -1.68 -11.19 1.94
C ALA A 115 -2.95 -12.00 1.71
N THR A 116 -4.07 -11.31 1.54
CA THR A 116 -5.34 -11.97 1.22
C THR A 116 -5.48 -12.18 -0.28
N THR A 117 -4.79 -11.37 -1.08
CA THR A 117 -4.81 -11.44 -2.53
C THR A 117 -3.43 -11.03 -3.05
N VAL A 118 -2.93 -11.73 -4.05
CA VAL A 118 -1.69 -11.38 -4.72
C VAL A 118 -1.98 -11.11 -6.19
N VAL A 119 -1.43 -10.02 -6.72
CA VAL A 119 -1.58 -9.65 -8.13
C VAL A 119 -0.23 -9.62 -8.81
N TYR A 120 -0.22 -9.96 -10.10
CA TYR A 120 0.99 -10.03 -10.93
C TYR A 120 0.82 -9.09 -12.12
N PRO A 121 1.09 -7.79 -11.92
CA PRO A 121 0.91 -6.79 -12.98
C PRO A 121 1.92 -6.94 -14.11
#